data_db4ec98ca1f1c84d5a1de4e9037087c7
#
_entry.id   db4ec98ca1f1c84d5a1de4e9037087c7
#
_cell.length_a   1.000
_cell.length_b   1.000
_cell.length_c   1.000
_cell.angle_alpha   90.00
_cell.angle_beta   90.00
_cell.angle_gamma   90.00
#
_symmetry.space_group_name_H-M   'P 1'
#
loop_
_entity.id
_entity.type
_entity.pdbx_description
1 polymer ?
#
loop_
_entity_poly.entity_id
_entity_poly.type
_entity_poly.pdbx_seq_one_letter_code
_entity_poly.pdbx_strand_id
1 'polypeptide(L)'
;SLLMKQEPRTRFIVPAADEQRKKEILEVLNRFPDVEDNTVLLDGKSHLAMEAADAILVASGTATLEAALYKKPLVVGYAMPALSAMLILSKGQTKWISLPNILAQKTLVPECVQMFCSPEILSSHLLHALEPKRQEYLKEVFSEMHETLLRPTAQLATEAIDQVLKR
;
A
#
# COMPACT_ATOMS: atom_id res chain seq x y z
N SER A 1 -12.46 5.37 -12.66
CA SER A 1 -13.48 6.37 -13.04
C SER A 1 -14.12 7.09 -11.85
N LEU A 2 -14.40 6.42 -10.69
CA LEU A 2 -15.05 7.08 -9.54
C LEU A 2 -14.23 8.23 -8.96
N LEU A 3 -12.93 8.05 -8.80
CA LEU A 3 -12.03 9.10 -8.32
C LEU A 3 -12.01 10.31 -9.26
N MET A 4 -11.92 10.08 -10.56
CA MET A 4 -11.89 11.13 -11.59
C MET A 4 -13.18 11.97 -11.64
N LYS A 5 -14.33 11.44 -11.20
CA LYS A 5 -15.58 12.20 -11.10
C LYS A 5 -15.52 13.32 -10.06
N GLN A 6 -14.71 13.12 -9.01
CA GLN A 6 -14.56 14.09 -7.91
C GLN A 6 -13.27 14.90 -8.07
N GLU A 7 -12.21 14.28 -8.60
CA GLU A 7 -10.92 14.90 -8.91
C GLU A 7 -10.58 14.70 -10.39
N PRO A 8 -11.10 15.55 -11.29
CA PRO A 8 -10.95 15.38 -12.75
C PRO A 8 -9.49 15.40 -13.25
N ARG A 9 -8.57 15.97 -12.47
CA ARG A 9 -7.13 16.00 -12.80
C ARG A 9 -6.37 14.77 -12.38
N THR A 10 -7.05 13.75 -11.85
CA THR A 10 -6.43 12.51 -11.42
C THR A 10 -5.68 11.82 -12.57
N ARG A 11 -4.46 11.43 -12.31
CA ARG A 11 -3.64 10.56 -13.16
C ARG A 11 -3.30 9.30 -12.38
N PHE A 12 -3.20 8.19 -13.08
CA PHE A 12 -2.84 6.92 -12.47
C PHE A 12 -1.45 6.50 -12.93
N ILE A 13 -0.68 5.94 -12.02
CA ILE A 13 0.61 5.31 -12.32
C ILE A 13 0.49 3.87 -11.84
N VAL A 14 0.63 2.92 -12.76
CA VAL A 14 0.48 1.49 -12.46
C VAL A 14 1.76 0.76 -12.84
N PRO A 15 2.59 0.33 -11.87
CA PRO A 15 3.75 -0.49 -12.15
C PRO A 15 3.34 -1.95 -12.36
N ALA A 16 3.61 -2.50 -13.53
CA ALA A 16 3.43 -3.92 -13.84
C ALA A 16 4.70 -4.69 -13.44
N ALA A 17 4.56 -5.77 -12.69
CA ALA A 17 5.68 -6.56 -12.21
C ALA A 17 6.38 -7.33 -13.35
N ASP A 18 5.61 -7.76 -14.33
CA ASP A 18 6.03 -8.53 -15.49
C ASP A 18 5.09 -8.32 -16.68
N GLU A 19 5.47 -8.86 -17.85
CA GLU A 19 4.70 -8.76 -19.08
C GLU A 19 3.32 -9.41 -19.01
N GLN A 20 3.15 -10.46 -18.22
CA GLN A 20 1.84 -11.10 -18.03
C GLN A 20 0.90 -10.17 -17.26
N ARG A 21 1.38 -9.57 -16.17
CA ARG A 21 0.61 -8.60 -15.38
C ARG A 21 0.29 -7.35 -16.18
N LYS A 22 1.22 -6.92 -17.03
CA LYS A 22 0.99 -5.81 -17.96
C LYS A 22 -0.18 -6.08 -18.89
N LYS A 23 -0.24 -7.27 -19.49
CA LYS A 23 -1.36 -7.67 -20.34
C LYS A 23 -2.68 -7.68 -19.60
N GLU A 24 -2.72 -8.27 -18.41
CA GLU A 24 -3.93 -8.31 -17.56
C GLU A 24 -4.41 -6.89 -17.21
N ILE A 25 -3.49 -5.96 -16.89
CA ILE A 25 -3.82 -4.57 -16.61
C ILE A 25 -4.42 -3.89 -17.84
N LEU A 26 -3.80 -4.06 -19.01
CA LEU A 26 -4.29 -3.50 -20.27
C LEU A 26 -5.67 -4.03 -20.64
N GLU A 27 -5.93 -5.32 -20.46
CA GLU A 27 -7.27 -5.92 -20.69
C GLU A 27 -8.34 -5.28 -19.80
N VAL A 28 -7.99 -4.89 -18.58
CA VAL A 28 -8.91 -4.19 -17.69
C VAL A 28 -9.08 -2.73 -18.12
N LEU A 29 -7.99 -2.03 -18.43
CA LEU A 29 -8.00 -0.62 -18.84
C LEU A 29 -8.81 -0.41 -20.11
N ASN A 30 -8.69 -1.28 -21.10
CA ASN A 30 -9.47 -1.24 -22.35
C ASN A 30 -11.00 -1.19 -22.14
N ARG A 31 -11.50 -1.59 -20.96
CA ARG A 31 -12.92 -1.46 -20.61
C ARG A 31 -13.30 -0.08 -20.10
N PHE A 32 -12.30 0.76 -19.84
CA PHE A 32 -12.47 2.10 -19.23
C PHE A 32 -11.59 3.12 -19.96
N PRO A 33 -11.94 3.55 -21.19
CA PRO A 33 -11.08 4.42 -22.00
C PRO A 33 -10.66 5.71 -21.27
N ASP A 34 -11.59 6.35 -20.55
CA ASP A 34 -11.28 7.57 -19.79
C ASP A 34 -10.18 7.34 -18.72
N VAL A 35 -10.11 6.14 -18.17
CA VAL A 35 -9.07 5.77 -17.19
C VAL A 35 -7.77 5.43 -17.91
N GLU A 36 -7.84 4.71 -19.03
CA GLU A 36 -6.70 4.34 -19.85
C GLU A 36 -5.93 5.57 -20.32
N ASP A 37 -6.61 6.57 -20.88
CA ASP A 37 -6.03 7.84 -21.34
C ASP A 37 -5.32 8.64 -20.22
N ASN A 38 -5.69 8.38 -18.97
CA ASN A 38 -5.13 9.01 -17.79
C ASN A 38 -4.21 8.09 -16.98
N THR A 39 -3.78 6.96 -17.55
CA THR A 39 -2.93 5.96 -16.89
C THR A 39 -1.55 5.89 -17.54
N VAL A 40 -0.51 5.98 -16.73
CA VAL A 40 0.86 5.67 -17.10
C VAL A 40 1.19 4.26 -16.61
N LEU A 41 1.38 3.33 -17.53
CA LEU A 41 1.79 1.96 -17.21
C LEU A 41 3.32 1.87 -17.26
N LEU A 42 3.93 1.40 -16.18
CA LEU A 42 5.38 1.25 -16.05
C LEU A 42 5.77 -0.24 -16.04
N ASP A 43 6.86 -0.56 -16.70
CA ASP A 43 7.46 -1.91 -16.63
C ASP A 43 8.32 -1.99 -15.36
N GLY A 44 7.80 -2.62 -14.32
CA GLY A 44 8.40 -2.59 -12.99
C GLY A 44 8.39 -1.17 -12.40
N LYS A 45 9.50 -0.77 -11.80
CA LYS A 45 9.74 0.59 -11.25
C LYS A 45 8.69 1.02 -10.20
N SER A 46 8.26 0.10 -9.35
CA SER A 46 7.29 0.38 -8.26
C SER A 46 7.75 1.53 -7.36
N HIS A 47 9.03 1.61 -7.06
CA HIS A 47 9.61 2.68 -6.25
C HIS A 47 9.44 4.06 -6.89
N LEU A 48 9.68 4.17 -8.21
CA LEU A 48 9.45 5.41 -8.95
C LEU A 48 7.96 5.81 -8.94
N ALA A 49 7.07 4.84 -9.10
CA ALA A 49 5.63 5.07 -9.00
C ALA A 49 5.23 5.56 -7.61
N MET A 50 5.75 4.95 -6.54
CA MET A 50 5.50 5.36 -5.16
C MET A 50 6.04 6.77 -4.87
N GLU A 51 7.23 7.09 -5.36
CA GLU A 51 7.84 8.42 -5.19
C GLU A 51 7.02 9.52 -5.87
N ALA A 52 6.51 9.26 -7.07
CA ALA A 52 5.74 10.23 -7.85
C ALA A 52 4.27 10.39 -7.39
N ALA A 53 3.73 9.43 -6.64
CA ALA A 53 2.33 9.43 -6.26
C ALA A 53 2.01 10.45 -5.15
N ASP A 54 0.80 11.01 -5.17
CA ASP A 54 0.23 11.81 -4.08
C ASP A 54 -0.50 10.93 -3.06
N ALA A 55 -1.10 9.82 -3.51
CA ALA A 55 -1.68 8.77 -2.67
C ALA A 55 -1.52 7.41 -3.36
N ILE A 56 -1.48 6.34 -2.58
CA ILE A 56 -1.18 4.99 -3.07
C ILE A 56 -2.32 4.04 -2.71
N LEU A 57 -2.82 3.30 -3.70
CA LEU A 57 -3.65 2.12 -3.47
C LEU A 57 -2.76 0.88 -3.61
N VAL A 58 -2.68 0.09 -2.57
CA VAL A 58 -1.76 -1.05 -2.51
C VAL A 58 -2.44 -2.28 -1.90
N ALA A 59 -2.06 -3.46 -2.35
CA ALA A 59 -2.43 -4.70 -1.66
C ALA A 59 -1.63 -4.86 -0.35
N SER A 60 -2.05 -5.79 0.51
CA SER A 60 -1.30 -6.13 1.72
C SER A 60 0.10 -6.69 1.40
N GLY A 61 1.05 -6.52 2.32
CA GLY A 61 2.42 -7.04 2.20
C GLY A 61 3.48 -5.96 2.42
N THR A 62 4.72 -6.26 2.03
CA THR A 62 5.89 -5.36 2.19
C THR A 62 5.72 -4.02 1.49
N ALA A 63 5.01 -3.98 0.37
CA ALA A 63 4.72 -2.76 -0.37
C ALA A 63 4.00 -1.69 0.47
N THR A 64 3.24 -2.09 1.51
CA THR A 64 2.60 -1.14 2.43
C THR A 64 3.63 -0.39 3.28
N LEU A 65 4.71 -1.05 3.68
CA LEU A 65 5.81 -0.41 4.41
C LEU A 65 6.64 0.45 3.47
N GLU A 66 6.92 -0.02 2.26
CA GLU A 66 7.63 0.77 1.24
C GLU A 66 6.91 2.09 0.97
N ALA A 67 5.58 2.07 0.76
CA ALA A 67 4.77 3.27 0.58
C ALA A 67 4.87 4.23 1.79
N ALA A 68 4.82 3.71 3.01
CA ALA A 68 5.01 4.50 4.23
C ALA A 68 6.42 5.10 4.32
N LEU A 69 7.46 4.36 3.91
CA LEU A 69 8.84 4.88 3.87
C LEU A 69 9.03 5.98 2.83
N TYR A 70 8.24 6.01 1.75
CA TYR A 70 8.12 7.15 0.83
C TYR A 70 7.27 8.31 1.40
N LYS A 71 6.74 8.19 2.64
CA LYS A 71 5.90 9.18 3.33
C LYS A 71 4.62 9.52 2.54
N LYS A 72 4.11 8.52 1.80
CA LYS A 72 2.90 8.70 0.98
C LYS A 72 1.67 8.17 1.72
N PRO A 73 0.57 8.91 1.71
CA PRO A 73 -0.70 8.36 2.17
C PRO A 73 -1.06 7.12 1.36
N LEU A 74 -1.55 6.10 2.04
CA LEU A 74 -1.92 4.86 1.36
C LEU A 74 -3.26 4.32 1.85
N VAL A 75 -3.91 3.59 0.97
CA VAL A 75 -5.11 2.79 1.21
C VAL A 75 -4.79 1.35 0.88
N VAL A 76 -5.09 0.45 1.79
CA VAL A 76 -4.84 -0.98 1.58
C VAL A 76 -6.13 -1.64 1.13
N GLY A 77 -6.11 -2.24 -0.08
CA GLY A 77 -7.20 -3.02 -0.63
C GLY A 77 -6.80 -4.49 -0.76
N TYR A 78 -7.49 -5.39 -0.08
CA TYR A 78 -7.15 -6.80 -0.13
C TYR A 78 -8.40 -7.68 -0.21
N ALA A 79 -8.56 -8.36 -1.32
CA ALA A 79 -9.59 -9.36 -1.52
C ALA A 79 -8.95 -10.70 -1.91
N MET A 80 -9.42 -11.78 -1.31
CA MET A 80 -8.96 -13.14 -1.56
C MET A 80 -10.15 -14.07 -1.72
N PRO A 81 -10.00 -15.27 -2.33
CA PRO A 81 -11.06 -16.27 -2.39
C PRO A 81 -11.63 -16.56 -1.00
N ALA A 82 -12.97 -16.70 -0.92
CA ALA A 82 -13.70 -16.82 0.35
C ALA A 82 -13.16 -17.93 1.27
N LEU A 83 -12.72 -19.05 0.71
CA LEU A 83 -12.17 -20.17 1.46
C LEU A 83 -10.85 -19.80 2.17
N SER A 84 -9.97 -19.06 1.49
CA SER A 84 -8.72 -18.57 2.06
C SER A 84 -8.97 -17.50 3.15
N ALA A 85 -9.96 -16.63 2.91
CA ALA A 85 -10.37 -15.63 3.86
C ALA A 85 -10.87 -16.25 5.17
N MET A 86 -11.71 -17.28 5.09
CA MET A 86 -12.23 -18.01 6.24
C MET A 86 -11.10 -18.64 7.08
N LEU A 87 -10.10 -19.24 6.44
CA LEU A 87 -8.96 -19.86 7.12
C LEU A 87 -8.06 -18.81 7.83
N ILE A 88 -7.85 -17.66 7.22
CA ILE A 88 -7.00 -16.60 7.81
C ILE A 88 -7.73 -15.88 8.92
N LEU A 89 -8.99 -15.52 8.72
CA LEU A 89 -9.80 -14.83 9.72
C LEU A 89 -10.11 -15.71 10.94
N SER A 90 -10.25 -17.03 10.75
CA SER A 90 -10.48 -17.98 11.85
C SER A 90 -9.27 -18.10 12.79
N LYS A 91 -8.06 -17.82 12.33
CA LYS A 91 -6.84 -17.87 13.15
C LYS A 91 -6.64 -16.64 14.03
N GLY A 92 -7.42 -15.57 13.85
CA GLY A 92 -7.56 -14.43 14.78
C GLY A 92 -6.27 -13.74 15.25
N GLN A 93 -5.16 -13.89 14.54
CA GLN A 93 -3.84 -13.56 15.08
C GLN A 93 -3.41 -12.10 14.90
N THR A 94 -4.04 -11.35 13.99
CA THR A 94 -3.65 -9.96 13.78
C THR A 94 -4.88 -9.05 13.59
N LYS A 95 -4.87 -7.93 14.30
CA LYS A 95 -5.90 -6.89 14.18
C LYS A 95 -5.76 -6.12 12.85
N TRP A 96 -4.56 -6.06 12.29
CA TRP A 96 -4.21 -5.31 11.09
C TRP A 96 -3.45 -6.20 10.09
N ILE A 97 -3.52 -5.85 8.81
CA ILE A 97 -2.86 -6.57 7.72
C ILE A 97 -1.73 -5.78 7.06
N SER A 98 -1.67 -4.47 7.28
CA SER A 98 -0.61 -3.62 6.76
C SER A 98 0.50 -3.41 7.79
N LEU A 99 1.75 -3.40 7.33
CA LEU A 99 2.90 -3.20 8.21
C LEU A 99 2.88 -1.86 8.95
N PRO A 100 2.48 -0.72 8.35
CA PRO A 100 2.39 0.53 9.08
C PRO A 100 1.44 0.48 10.29
N ASN A 101 0.27 -0.14 10.14
CA ASN A 101 -0.69 -0.29 11.25
C ASN A 101 -0.17 -1.24 12.33
N ILE A 102 0.46 -2.35 11.93
CA ILE A 102 1.07 -3.32 12.85
C ILE A 102 2.21 -2.68 13.65
N LEU A 103 3.10 -1.95 13.00
CA LEU A 103 4.23 -1.28 13.66
C LEU A 103 3.77 -0.17 14.61
N ALA A 104 2.76 0.59 14.20
CA ALA A 104 2.20 1.66 15.01
C ALA A 104 1.26 1.18 16.13
N GLN A 105 0.84 -0.08 16.13
CA GLN A 105 -0.17 -0.66 17.02
C GLN A 105 -1.49 0.15 17.04
N LYS A 106 -1.81 0.83 15.94
CA LYS A 106 -3.03 1.62 15.72
C LYS A 106 -3.38 1.69 14.24
N THR A 107 -4.63 2.02 13.93
CA THR A 107 -5.07 2.22 12.55
C THR A 107 -4.59 3.58 12.05
N LEU A 108 -3.45 3.59 11.36
CA LEU A 108 -2.91 4.77 10.66
C LEU A 108 -3.50 4.91 9.27
N VAL A 109 -3.67 3.82 8.57
CA VAL A 109 -4.16 3.78 7.19
C VAL A 109 -5.36 2.87 7.08
N PRO A 110 -6.34 3.17 6.21
CA PRO A 110 -7.50 2.32 6.02
C PRO A 110 -7.12 0.99 5.38
N GLU A 111 -7.71 -0.09 5.88
CA GLU A 111 -7.58 -1.45 5.37
C GLU A 111 -8.95 -1.96 4.92
N CYS A 112 -9.16 -1.99 3.63
CA CYS A 112 -10.38 -2.46 2.99
C CYS A 112 -10.23 -3.94 2.64
N VAL A 113 -10.86 -4.81 3.43
CA VAL A 113 -10.69 -6.26 3.31
C VAL A 113 -12.00 -6.89 2.85
N GLN A 114 -11.94 -7.83 1.91
CA GLN A 114 -13.06 -8.62 1.40
C GLN A 114 -14.24 -7.74 0.94
N MET A 115 -15.40 -7.84 1.59
CA MET A 115 -16.60 -7.08 1.26
C MET A 115 -16.43 -5.56 1.39
N PHE A 116 -15.47 -5.10 2.17
CA PHE A 116 -15.14 -3.67 2.30
C PHE A 116 -14.16 -3.20 1.21
N CYS A 117 -13.67 -4.10 0.34
CA CYS A 117 -12.81 -3.77 -0.79
C CYS A 117 -13.64 -3.45 -2.03
N SER A 118 -14.62 -2.53 -1.92
CA SER A 118 -15.41 -2.07 -3.05
C SER A 118 -14.81 -0.82 -3.69
N PRO A 119 -15.06 -0.58 -5.00
CA PRO A 119 -14.57 0.62 -5.67
C PRO A 119 -14.99 1.93 -4.99
N GLU A 120 -16.21 1.99 -4.44
CA GLU A 120 -16.77 3.16 -3.76
C GLU A 120 -16.03 3.43 -2.45
N ILE A 121 -15.80 2.40 -1.63
CA ILE A 121 -15.08 2.50 -0.35
C ILE A 121 -13.63 2.89 -0.60
N LEU A 122 -12.96 2.22 -1.54
CA LEU A 122 -11.58 2.54 -1.92
C LEU A 122 -11.43 3.97 -2.43
N SER A 123 -12.35 4.41 -3.30
CA SER A 123 -12.35 5.78 -3.84
C SER A 123 -12.55 6.82 -2.73
N SER A 124 -13.48 6.59 -1.79
CA SER A 124 -13.70 7.48 -0.65
C SER A 124 -12.47 7.60 0.24
N HIS A 125 -11.81 6.49 0.55
CA HIS A 125 -10.58 6.52 1.34
C HIS A 125 -9.41 7.18 0.62
N LEU A 126 -9.29 7.01 -0.70
CA LEU A 126 -8.27 7.71 -1.51
C LEU A 126 -8.49 9.21 -1.54
N LEU A 127 -9.73 9.68 -1.67
CA LEU A 127 -10.05 11.11 -1.58
C LEU A 127 -9.66 11.69 -0.23
N HIS A 128 -9.99 11.01 0.85
CA HIS A 128 -9.57 11.42 2.20
C HIS A 128 -8.04 11.40 2.36
N ALA A 129 -7.36 10.45 1.74
CA ALA A 129 -5.89 10.36 1.75
C ALA A 129 -5.23 11.56 1.03
N LEU A 130 -5.92 12.16 0.04
CA LEU A 130 -5.45 13.33 -0.70
C LEU A 130 -5.65 14.66 0.05
N GLU A 131 -6.38 14.67 1.17
CA GLU A 131 -6.58 15.87 1.98
C GLU A 131 -5.24 16.39 2.55
N PRO A 132 -4.90 17.69 2.41
CA PRO A 132 -3.61 18.23 2.83
C PRO A 132 -3.26 17.94 4.30
N LYS A 133 -4.23 18.09 5.21
CA LYS A 133 -4.04 17.79 6.63
C LYS A 133 -3.72 16.32 6.88
N ARG A 134 -4.32 15.42 6.10
CA ARG A 134 -4.08 13.99 6.21
C ARG A 134 -2.70 13.61 5.69
N GLN A 135 -2.28 14.21 4.59
CA GLN A 135 -0.94 14.02 4.02
C GLN A 135 0.13 14.49 4.98
N GLU A 136 -0.01 15.69 5.56
CA GLU A 136 0.93 16.25 6.53
C GLU A 136 1.06 15.35 7.77
N TYR A 137 -0.05 14.97 8.37
CA TYR A 137 -0.07 14.05 9.52
C TYR A 137 0.63 12.72 9.23
N LEU A 138 0.32 12.08 8.10
CA LEU A 138 0.93 10.79 7.76
C LEU A 138 2.41 10.94 7.43
N LYS A 139 2.82 12.04 6.80
CA LYS A 139 4.22 12.34 6.54
C LYS A 139 5.05 12.42 7.83
N GLU A 140 4.54 13.09 8.87
CA GLU A 140 5.17 13.15 10.19
C GLU A 140 5.29 11.76 10.81
N VAL A 141 4.17 11.05 10.95
CA VAL A 141 4.14 9.72 11.58
C VAL A 141 5.04 8.71 10.83
N PHE A 142 5.04 8.74 9.51
CA PHE A 142 5.89 7.85 8.71
C PHE A 142 7.38 8.25 8.75
N SER A 143 7.68 9.52 9.01
CA SER A 143 9.07 9.95 9.24
C SER A 143 9.59 9.42 10.56
N GLU A 144 8.83 9.52 11.64
CA GLU A 144 9.16 8.93 12.94
C GLU A 144 9.32 7.39 12.85
N MET A 145 8.39 6.73 12.13
CA MET A 145 8.49 5.29 11.87
C MET A 145 9.77 4.94 11.12
N HIS A 146 10.14 5.71 10.10
CA HIS A 146 11.37 5.51 9.32
C HIS A 146 12.61 5.62 10.23
N GLU A 147 12.70 6.66 11.06
CA GLU A 147 13.80 6.83 12.01
C GLU A 147 13.93 5.64 12.97
N THR A 148 12.80 5.13 13.45
CA THR A 148 12.78 3.95 14.33
C THR A 148 13.31 2.68 13.63
N LEU A 149 13.10 2.56 12.31
CA LEU A 149 13.55 1.43 11.51
C LEU A 149 15.00 1.56 11.03
N LEU A 150 15.57 2.75 11.04
CA LEU A 150 16.98 3.02 10.69
C LEU A 150 17.89 2.50 11.82
N ARG A 151 18.17 1.19 11.80
CA ARG A 151 19.07 0.53 12.75
C ARG A 151 20.16 -0.23 12.00
N PRO A 152 21.36 -0.38 12.60
CA PRO A 152 22.42 -1.20 12.04
C PRO A 152 22.09 -2.70 12.20
N THR A 153 21.06 -3.16 11.49
CA THR A 153 20.44 -4.49 11.66
C THR A 153 21.45 -5.62 11.47
N ALA A 154 22.38 -5.50 10.51
CA ALA A 154 23.40 -6.50 10.27
C ALA A 154 24.34 -6.67 11.49
N GLN A 155 24.77 -5.56 12.08
CA GLN A 155 25.61 -5.56 13.27
C GLN A 155 24.86 -6.16 14.46
N LEU A 156 23.64 -5.68 14.74
CA LEU A 156 22.83 -6.16 15.85
C LEU A 156 22.51 -7.66 15.73
N ALA A 157 22.22 -8.13 14.51
CA ALA A 157 21.99 -9.56 14.26
C ALA A 157 23.26 -10.38 14.51
N THR A 158 24.41 -9.93 14.05
CA THR A 158 25.71 -10.60 14.28
C THR A 158 26.05 -10.67 15.77
N GLU A 159 25.89 -9.58 16.50
CA GLU A 159 26.11 -9.55 17.95
C GLU A 159 25.16 -10.50 18.70
N ALA A 160 23.89 -10.57 18.31
CA ALA A 160 22.92 -11.49 18.91
C ALA A 160 23.29 -12.97 18.65
N ILE A 161 23.72 -13.31 17.44
CA ILE A 161 24.18 -14.65 17.08
C ILE A 161 25.44 -15.03 17.91
N ASP A 162 26.42 -14.12 17.98
CA ASP A 162 27.66 -14.34 18.72
C ASP A 162 27.40 -14.56 20.21
N GLN A 163 26.45 -13.87 20.82
CA GLN A 163 26.03 -14.09 22.20
C GLN A 163 25.42 -15.49 22.43
N VAL A 164 24.69 -16.04 21.46
CA VAL A 164 24.11 -17.38 21.56
C VAL A 164 25.19 -18.46 21.41
N LEU A 165 26.14 -18.24 20.48
CA LEU A 165 27.24 -19.20 20.23
C LEU A 165 28.26 -19.28 21.36
N LYS A 166 28.37 -18.24 22.19
CA LYS A 166 29.28 -18.19 23.36
C LYS A 166 28.68 -18.77 24.66
N ARG A 167 27.42 -19.21 24.61
CA ARG A 167 26.75 -19.93 25.70
C ARG A 167 26.95 -21.44 25.60
#